data_203ead7613902833461e602a517d57fc
#
_entry.id   203ead7613902833461e602a517d57fc
#
_cell.length_a   1.000
_cell.length_b   1.000
_cell.length_c   1.000
_cell.angle_alpha   90.00
_cell.angle_beta   90.00
_cell.angle_gamma   90.00
#
_symmetry.space_group_name_H-M   'P 1'
#
loop_
_entity.id
_entity.type
_entity.pdbx_description
1 polymer ?
#
loop_
_entity_poly.entity_id
_entity_poly.type
_entity_poly.pdbx_seq_one_letter_code
_entity_poly.pdbx_strand_id
1 'polypeptide(L)'
;MKLKFYGVRGSLPVCGREFERYGGNTTCIRILRELANRIAIIDAGTGIRNLGKEIITEGISQNIINIVFSHFHWDHIQGLPFFAPAYNPKQKLGILAVGR
;
A
#
# COMPACT_ATOMS: atom_id res chain seq x y z
N MET A 1 11.57 12.26 -7.10
CA MET A 1 10.50 11.33 -6.67
C MET A 1 10.98 9.90 -6.81
N LYS A 2 10.75 9.10 -5.80
CA LYS A 2 11.11 7.70 -5.80
C LYS A 2 9.88 6.85 -5.57
N LEU A 3 9.90 5.63 -6.13
CA LEU A 3 8.83 4.66 -5.92
C LEU A 3 9.40 3.47 -5.17
N LYS A 4 8.63 2.95 -4.22
CA LYS A 4 8.97 1.70 -3.53
C LYS A 4 7.84 0.70 -3.74
N PHE A 5 8.20 -0.47 -4.21
CA PHE A 5 7.25 -1.52 -4.55
C PHE A 5 7.12 -2.50 -3.39
N TYR A 6 5.90 -2.70 -2.91
CA TYR A 6 5.58 -3.66 -1.86
C TYR A 6 4.90 -4.90 -2.40
N GLY A 7 4.41 -4.83 -3.63
CA GLY A 7 3.85 -5.94 -4.34
C GLY A 7 3.74 -5.61 -5.82
N VAL A 8 4.04 -6.58 -6.66
CA VAL A 8 4.03 -6.40 -8.12
C VAL A 8 3.29 -7.53 -8.84
N ARG A 9 2.75 -8.50 -8.10
CA ARG A 9 2.09 -9.65 -8.70
C ARG A 9 0.63 -9.33 -9.04
N GLY A 10 0.18 -9.81 -10.19
CA GLY A 10 -1.22 -9.73 -10.57
C GLY A 10 -2.00 -10.94 -10.09
N SER A 11 -3.30 -10.78 -9.90
CA SER A 11 -4.33 -11.78 -9.59
C SER A 11 -4.29 -12.34 -8.19
N LEU A 12 -3.31 -13.15 -7.82
CA LEU A 12 -3.28 -13.83 -6.53
C LEU A 12 -1.91 -13.66 -5.87
N PRO A 13 -1.87 -13.50 -4.54
CA PRO A 13 -0.61 -13.58 -3.83
C PRO A 13 -0.11 -15.03 -3.82
N VAL A 14 1.20 -15.18 -3.82
CA VAL A 14 1.84 -16.49 -3.77
C VAL A 14 3.04 -16.45 -2.84
N CYS A 15 3.54 -17.62 -2.45
CA CYS A 15 4.77 -17.74 -1.70
C CYS A 15 5.57 -18.91 -2.25
N GLY A 16 6.86 -18.93 -1.92
CA GLY A 16 7.77 -19.96 -2.40
C GLY A 16 9.05 -19.34 -2.93
N ARG A 17 10.08 -20.17 -3.07
CA ARG A 17 11.39 -19.69 -3.50
C ARG A 17 11.38 -19.10 -4.90
N GLU A 18 10.55 -19.64 -5.78
CA GLU A 18 10.46 -19.18 -7.17
C GLU A 18 9.92 -17.75 -7.28
N PHE A 19 9.34 -17.21 -6.20
CA PHE A 19 8.79 -15.88 -6.18
C PHE A 19 9.62 -14.88 -5.36
N GLU A 20 10.77 -15.30 -4.81
CA GLU A 20 11.54 -14.45 -3.90
C GLU A 20 12.08 -13.18 -4.57
N ARG A 21 12.42 -13.23 -5.84
CA ARG A 21 13.05 -12.10 -6.54
C ARG A 21 12.16 -10.86 -6.57
N TYR A 22 10.89 -11.01 -6.88
CA TYR A 22 9.93 -9.91 -6.97
C TYR A 22 8.87 -9.98 -5.88
N GLY A 23 8.89 -11.03 -5.08
CA GLY A 23 7.90 -11.28 -4.04
C GLY A 23 6.61 -11.84 -4.58
N GLY A 24 5.76 -12.33 -3.66
CA GLY A 24 4.48 -12.93 -3.97
C GLY A 24 3.28 -12.05 -3.65
N ASN A 25 3.50 -10.81 -3.22
CA ASN A 25 2.41 -9.91 -2.88
C ASN A 25 1.84 -9.22 -4.11
N THR A 26 0.53 -8.95 -4.06
CA THR A 26 -0.14 -8.21 -5.13
C THR A 26 0.10 -6.71 -5.01
N THR A 27 -0.30 -5.97 -6.01
CA THR A 27 0.14 -4.61 -6.31
C THR A 27 -0.03 -3.61 -5.17
N CYS A 28 1.06 -3.00 -4.77
CA CYS A 28 1.08 -1.88 -3.85
C CYS A 28 2.38 -1.10 -4.04
N ILE A 29 2.26 0.19 -4.29
CA ILE A 29 3.40 1.06 -4.55
C ILE A 29 3.32 2.28 -3.64
N ARG A 30 4.41 2.59 -2.93
CA ARG A 30 4.52 3.83 -2.16
C ARG A 30 5.30 4.85 -2.97
N ILE A 31 4.76 6.05 -3.06
CA ILE A 31 5.47 7.18 -3.66
C ILE A 31 6.26 7.85 -2.54
N LEU A 32 7.58 7.83 -2.65
CA LEU A 32 8.47 8.45 -1.67
C LEU A 32 8.67 9.91 -2.06
N ARG A 33 8.16 10.80 -1.22
CA ARG A 33 8.26 12.24 -1.40
C ARG A 33 8.99 12.84 -0.23
N GLU A 34 9.67 13.96 -0.47
CA GLU A 34 10.33 14.71 0.58
C GLU A 34 9.38 15.55 1.42
N LEU A 35 8.12 15.67 0.99
CA LEU A 35 7.12 16.40 1.75
C LEU A 35 6.74 15.63 3.00
N ALA A 36 7.06 16.19 4.16
CA ALA A 36 6.63 15.65 5.43
C ALA A 36 5.10 15.65 5.51
N ASN A 37 4.53 14.71 6.23
CA ASN A 37 3.11 14.63 6.57
C ASN A 37 2.19 14.06 5.49
N ARG A 38 2.73 13.60 4.36
CA ARG A 38 1.90 12.99 3.33
C ARG A 38 2.50 11.69 2.82
N ILE A 39 1.71 10.65 2.83
CA ILE A 39 2.07 9.35 2.28
C ILE A 39 1.11 9.06 1.14
N ALA A 40 1.64 8.81 -0.03
CA ALA A 40 0.84 8.45 -1.20
C ALA A 40 1.10 6.99 -1.56
N ILE A 41 0.02 6.24 -1.72
CA ILE A 41 0.05 4.81 -2.02
C ILE A 41 -0.78 4.57 -3.27
N ILE A 42 -0.27 3.77 -4.18
CA ILE A 42 -1.02 3.32 -5.36
C ILE A 42 -1.39 1.87 -5.16
N ASP A 43 -2.67 1.60 -5.14
CA ASP A 43 -3.30 0.30 -4.97
C ASP A 43 -3.02 -0.36 -3.62
N ALA A 44 -3.96 -1.18 -3.19
CA ALA A 44 -3.95 -1.84 -1.89
C ALA A 44 -4.04 -3.36 -2.04
N GLY A 45 -3.16 -3.91 -2.86
CA GLY A 45 -2.97 -5.36 -2.89
C GLY A 45 -2.34 -5.87 -1.61
N THR A 46 -2.03 -7.16 -1.54
CA THR A 46 -1.53 -7.76 -0.31
C THR A 46 -0.21 -7.15 0.19
N GLY A 47 0.56 -6.52 -0.69
CA GLY A 47 1.78 -5.81 -0.29
C GLY A 47 1.56 -4.68 0.69
N ILE A 48 0.33 -4.14 0.80
CA ILE A 48 0.05 -3.02 1.70
C ILE A 48 0.19 -3.41 3.18
N ARG A 49 0.09 -4.70 3.51
CA ARG A 49 0.29 -5.15 4.89
C ARG A 49 1.69 -4.81 5.38
N ASN A 50 2.70 -5.09 4.59
CA ASN A 50 4.09 -4.77 4.94
C ASN A 50 4.33 -3.27 4.96
N LEU A 51 3.74 -2.53 4.03
CA LEU A 51 3.82 -1.07 4.03
C LEU A 51 3.21 -0.50 5.31
N GLY A 52 2.06 -1.02 5.75
CA GLY A 52 1.43 -0.57 6.98
C GLY A 52 2.33 -0.75 8.21
N LYS A 53 3.01 -1.89 8.30
CA LYS A 53 3.96 -2.14 9.38
C LYS A 53 5.12 -1.13 9.34
N GLU A 54 5.63 -0.83 8.16
CA GLU A 54 6.71 0.11 7.98
C GLU A 54 6.29 1.52 8.43
N ILE A 55 5.09 1.95 8.05
CA ILE A 55 4.56 3.26 8.46
C ILE A 55 4.47 3.37 9.98
N ILE A 56 3.97 2.33 10.64
CA ILE A 56 3.86 2.32 12.09
C ILE A 56 5.23 2.39 12.73
N THR A 57 6.20 1.65 12.20
CA THR A 57 7.57 1.66 12.70
C THR A 57 8.24 3.03 12.54
N GLU A 58 7.92 3.74 11.48
CA GLU A 58 8.42 5.10 11.26
C GLU A 58 7.88 6.12 12.27
N GLY A 59 6.81 5.80 12.99
CA GLY A 59 6.27 6.64 14.04
C GLY A 59 5.57 7.90 13.56
N ILE A 60 5.09 7.93 12.33
CA ILE A 60 4.49 9.12 11.72
C ILE A 60 2.96 9.07 11.79
N SER A 61 2.44 9.03 13.01
CA SER A 61 0.99 8.87 13.24
C SER A 61 0.14 10.08 12.81
N GLN A 62 0.76 11.24 12.55
CA GLN A 62 0.05 12.45 12.15
C GLN A 62 0.03 12.68 10.65
N ASN A 63 0.54 11.75 9.88
CA ASN A 63 0.56 11.89 8.44
C ASN A 63 -0.82 11.65 7.84
N ILE A 64 -1.04 12.33 6.71
CA ILE A 64 -2.20 12.06 5.88
C ILE A 64 -1.79 10.94 4.90
N ILE A 65 -2.53 9.86 4.90
CA ILE A 65 -2.30 8.74 4.00
C ILE A 65 -3.36 8.78 2.91
N ASN A 66 -2.93 8.86 1.66
CA ASN A 66 -3.82 8.80 0.51
C ASN A 66 -3.55 7.54 -0.28
N ILE A 67 -4.60 6.76 -0.53
CA ILE A 67 -4.52 5.58 -1.38
C ILE A 67 -5.27 5.87 -2.66
N VAL A 68 -4.56 5.77 -3.78
CA VAL A 68 -5.14 5.97 -5.11
C VAL A 68 -5.31 4.60 -5.75
N PHE A 69 -6.53 4.27 -6.15
CA PHE A 69 -6.82 3.00 -6.82
C PHE A 69 -6.80 3.21 -8.32
N SER A 70 -5.94 2.46 -9.00
CA SER A 70 -5.90 2.46 -10.45
C SER A 70 -7.14 1.77 -11.02
N HIS A 71 -7.58 0.71 -10.37
CA HIS A 71 -8.86 0.03 -10.63
C HIS A 71 -9.20 -0.87 -9.44
N PHE A 72 -10.41 -1.45 -9.46
CA PHE A 72 -10.94 -2.18 -8.32
C PHE A 72 -10.93 -3.69 -8.50
N HIS A 73 -10.05 -4.23 -9.33
CA HIS A 73 -9.85 -5.67 -9.38
C HIS A 73 -9.33 -6.16 -8.03
N TRP A 74 -9.67 -7.42 -7.70
CA TRP A 74 -9.37 -7.98 -6.38
C TRP A 74 -7.90 -7.86 -5.98
N ASP A 75 -6.99 -8.09 -6.90
CA ASP A 75 -5.56 -8.02 -6.64
C ASP A 75 -5.06 -6.61 -6.29
N HIS A 76 -5.86 -5.58 -6.55
CA HIS A 76 -5.54 -4.19 -6.22
C HIS A 76 -6.19 -3.71 -4.93
N ILE A 77 -7.11 -4.50 -4.33
CA ILE A 77 -7.85 -4.06 -3.14
C ILE A 77 -7.80 -5.06 -1.99
N GLN A 78 -7.40 -6.29 -2.23
CA GLN A 78 -7.55 -7.39 -1.25
C GLN A 78 -6.72 -7.20 0.02
N GLY A 79 -5.70 -6.36 0.00
CA GLY A 79 -4.85 -6.12 1.17
C GLY A 79 -5.38 -5.06 2.13
N LEU A 80 -6.36 -4.27 1.72
CA LEU A 80 -6.82 -3.14 2.53
C LEU A 80 -7.25 -3.52 3.95
N PRO A 81 -7.98 -4.63 4.18
CA PRO A 81 -8.34 -5.03 5.55
C PRO A 81 -7.13 -5.31 6.45
N PHE A 82 -5.96 -5.50 5.89
CA PHE A 82 -4.74 -5.81 6.64
C PHE A 82 -3.79 -4.61 6.76
N PHE A 83 -4.26 -3.43 6.35
CA PHE A 83 -3.49 -2.20 6.47
C PHE A 83 -3.67 -1.60 7.87
N ALA A 84 -2.74 -1.91 8.76
CA ALA A 84 -2.87 -1.56 10.17
C ALA A 84 -3.11 -0.06 10.45
N PRO A 85 -2.48 0.89 9.74
CA PRO A 85 -2.75 2.31 9.99
C PRO A 85 -4.24 2.70 9.84
N ALA A 86 -5.00 1.98 9.01
CA ALA A 86 -6.42 2.29 8.79
C ALA A 86 -7.28 2.08 10.05
N TYR A 87 -6.80 1.31 11.02
CA TYR A 87 -7.53 1.03 12.25
C TYR A 87 -7.21 2.02 13.39
N ASN A 88 -6.30 2.95 13.15
CA ASN A 88 -6.00 3.98 14.13
C ASN A 88 -7.01 5.14 13.96
N PRO A 89 -7.86 5.43 14.97
CA PRO A 89 -8.89 6.46 14.83
C PRO A 89 -8.32 7.87 14.63
N LYS A 90 -7.04 8.09 14.94
CA LYS A 90 -6.39 9.38 14.74
C LYS A 90 -5.74 9.50 13.35
N GLN A 91 -5.70 8.41 12.59
CA GLN A 91 -5.09 8.43 11.27
C GLN A 91 -6.06 8.98 10.25
N LYS A 92 -5.62 9.99 9.51
CA LYS A 92 -6.38 10.52 8.37
C LYS A 92 -6.06 9.69 7.13
N LEU A 93 -7.09 9.11 6.54
CA LEU A 93 -6.95 8.24 5.38
C LEU A 93 -7.86 8.74 4.27
N GLY A 94 -7.29 9.12 3.14
CA GLY A 94 -8.03 9.50 1.96
C GLY A 94 -8.00 8.38 0.94
N ILE A 95 -9.11 8.16 0.27
CA ILE A 95 -9.21 7.16 -0.79
C ILE A 95 -9.66 7.85 -2.05
N LEU A 96 -8.89 7.71 -3.12
CA LEU A 96 -9.16 8.29 -4.43
C LEU A 96 -9.24 7.16 -5.44
N ALA A 97 -10.25 7.21 -6.30
CA ALA A 97 -10.39 6.26 -7.38
C ALA A 97 -10.20 6.98 -8.70
N VAL A 98 -9.50 6.34 -9.63
CA VAL A 98 -9.38 6.86 -10.98
C VAL A 98 -10.72 6.60 -11.67
N GLY A 99 -11.37 7.68 -12.07
CA GLY A 99 -12.68 7.61 -12.71
C GLY A 99 -12.61 7.01 -14.10
N ARG A 100 -13.78 6.58 -14.58
CA ARG A 100 -13.93 5.99 -15.89
C ARG A 100 -15.06 6.62 -16.62
#